data_79c045d1d5f8535391dffcc25d638f34
#
_entry.id   79c045d1d5f8535391dffcc25d638f34
#
_cell.length_a   1.000
_cell.length_b   1.000
_cell.length_c   1.000
_cell.angle_alpha   90.00
_cell.angle_beta   90.00
_cell.angle_gamma   90.00
#
_symmetry.space_group_name_H-M   'P 1'
#
loop_
_entity.id
_entity.type
_entity.pdbx_description
1 polymer ?
#
loop_
_entity_poly.entity_id
_entity_poly.type
_entity_poly.pdbx_seq_one_letter_code
_entity_poly.pdbx_strand_id
1 'polypeptide(L)'
;MPYQQIGPQRSAAGIMPIVSEGAEAASQTFKAGAPLIRNAAGFWEECGAAPALVGGFAVNDAHNNAVAGGATIQYHMVRAGVEFDGVLLATLTQTMLGEEVGLVKGGDGIWYLSAADAGDQCLVTGYNSRYKIGSVNPVVEFQVASANIQEL
;
A
#
# COMPACT_ATOMS: atom_id res chain seq x y z
N MET A 1 -5.52 11.79 -14.22
CA MET A 1 -5.33 10.70 -13.26
C MET A 1 -6.62 10.42 -12.55
N PRO A 2 -6.96 9.22 -12.20
CA PRO A 2 -6.13 8.48 -11.24
C PRO A 2 -5.14 7.52 -11.88
N TYR A 3 -4.03 7.31 -11.22
CA TYR A 3 -3.11 6.22 -11.48
C TYR A 3 -3.64 4.90 -10.89
N GLN A 4 -2.94 3.81 -11.16
CA GLN A 4 -3.27 2.53 -10.58
C GLN A 4 -3.15 2.57 -9.06
N GLN A 5 -4.14 2.07 -8.38
CA GLN A 5 -4.12 1.88 -6.93
C GLN A 5 -3.13 0.77 -6.55
N ILE A 6 -2.61 0.86 -5.33
CA ILE A 6 -1.80 -0.22 -4.77
C ILE A 6 -2.64 -1.49 -4.71
N GLY A 7 -2.07 -2.58 -5.15
CA GLY A 7 -2.75 -3.86 -5.18
C GLY A 7 -1.76 -5.03 -5.30
N PRO A 8 -2.28 -6.25 -5.44
CA PRO A 8 -1.44 -7.43 -5.60
C PRO A 8 -0.59 -7.32 -6.85
N GLN A 9 0.61 -7.88 -6.78
CA GLN A 9 1.51 -7.93 -7.92
C GLN A 9 0.86 -8.63 -9.11
N ARG A 10 0.98 -8.04 -10.28
CA ARG A 10 0.41 -8.58 -11.52
C ARG A 10 1.42 -9.35 -12.37
N SER A 11 2.71 -9.22 -12.07
CA SER A 11 3.75 -10.04 -12.67
C SER A 11 3.93 -11.34 -11.91
N ALA A 12 4.53 -12.34 -12.53
CA ALA A 12 4.62 -13.70 -11.98
C ALA A 12 5.71 -13.89 -10.91
N ALA A 13 6.42 -12.82 -10.51
CA ALA A 13 7.46 -12.89 -9.49
C ALA A 13 6.88 -12.62 -8.09
N GLY A 14 7.50 -13.17 -7.05
CA GLY A 14 7.16 -12.93 -5.67
C GLY A 14 5.97 -13.73 -5.13
N ILE A 15 5.65 -13.48 -3.88
CA ILE A 15 4.54 -14.12 -3.16
C ILE A 15 3.30 -13.25 -3.27
N MET A 16 2.20 -13.83 -3.74
CA MET A 16 0.92 -13.12 -3.85
C MET A 16 0.31 -12.91 -2.47
N PRO A 17 -0.28 -11.73 -2.21
CA PRO A 17 -0.94 -11.46 -0.94
C PRO A 17 -2.23 -12.28 -0.78
N ILE A 18 -2.52 -12.63 0.47
CA ILE A 18 -3.78 -13.29 0.85
C ILE A 18 -4.81 -12.20 1.14
N VAL A 19 -6.02 -12.38 0.61
CA VAL A 19 -7.17 -11.54 0.96
C VAL A 19 -7.74 -12.00 2.29
N SER A 20 -7.95 -11.07 3.19
CA SER A 20 -8.56 -11.30 4.50
C SER A 20 -9.65 -10.28 4.77
N GLU A 21 -10.39 -10.47 5.83
CA GLU A 21 -11.49 -9.59 6.25
C GLU A 21 -11.30 -9.15 7.69
N GLY A 22 -11.77 -7.95 8.01
CA GLY A 22 -11.76 -7.45 9.35
C GLY A 22 -12.82 -6.39 9.58
N ALA A 23 -13.13 -6.14 10.84
CA ALA A 23 -14.08 -5.10 11.22
C ALA A 23 -13.48 -3.72 10.94
N GLU A 24 -14.20 -2.89 10.20
CA GLU A 24 -13.78 -1.54 9.85
C GLU A 24 -14.00 -0.59 11.03
N ALA A 25 -13.05 0.32 11.26
CA ALA A 25 -13.20 1.37 12.26
C ALA A 25 -14.30 2.36 11.85
N ALA A 26 -14.79 3.14 12.80
CA ALA A 26 -15.85 4.11 12.54
C ALA A 26 -15.39 5.21 11.58
N SER A 27 -16.30 5.67 10.74
CA SER A 27 -16.17 6.88 9.91
C SER A 27 -14.96 6.88 8.97
N GLN A 28 -14.57 5.72 8.46
CA GLN A 28 -13.46 5.60 7.52
C GLN A 28 -13.91 6.03 6.11
N THR A 29 -13.02 6.76 5.41
CA THR A 29 -13.30 7.31 4.06
C THR A 29 -12.22 6.97 3.03
N PHE A 30 -11.30 6.05 3.35
CA PHE A 30 -10.22 5.67 2.46
C PHE A 30 -10.74 4.99 1.17
N LYS A 31 -9.90 5.01 0.14
CA LYS A 31 -10.13 4.31 -1.11
C LYS A 31 -9.36 2.99 -1.17
N ALA A 32 -9.78 2.11 -2.07
CA ALA A 32 -9.05 0.88 -2.35
C ALA A 32 -7.56 1.17 -2.59
N GLY A 33 -6.69 0.29 -2.12
CA GLY A 33 -5.25 0.47 -2.15
C GLY A 33 -4.67 1.24 -0.97
N ALA A 34 -5.49 1.79 -0.07
CA ALA A 34 -5.00 2.49 1.12
C ALA A 34 -4.28 1.52 2.06
N PRO A 35 -3.13 1.93 2.63
CA PRO A 35 -2.49 1.16 3.69
C PRO A 35 -3.35 1.23 4.95
N LEU A 36 -3.55 0.08 5.56
CA LEU A 36 -4.39 -0.09 6.74
C LEU A 36 -3.57 -0.60 7.91
N ILE A 37 -4.02 -0.19 9.09
CA ILE A 37 -3.50 -0.67 10.37
C ILE A 37 -4.66 -1.15 11.24
N ARG A 38 -4.44 -2.20 12.01
CA ARG A 38 -5.38 -2.64 13.03
C ARG A 38 -5.09 -1.87 14.30
N ASN A 39 -6.06 -1.10 14.79
CA ASN A 39 -5.90 -0.31 16.00
C ASN A 39 -5.99 -1.16 17.28
N ALA A 40 -5.74 -0.55 18.43
CA ALA A 40 -5.71 -1.25 19.71
C ALA A 40 -7.08 -1.89 20.09
N ALA A 41 -8.17 -1.35 19.57
CA ALA A 41 -9.51 -1.91 19.79
C ALA A 41 -9.85 -3.08 18.83
N GLY A 42 -8.95 -3.38 17.88
CA GLY A 42 -9.11 -4.49 16.94
C GLY A 42 -9.77 -4.11 15.64
N PHE A 43 -10.03 -2.84 15.39
CA PHE A 43 -10.64 -2.36 14.15
C PHE A 43 -9.58 -1.90 13.14
N TRP A 44 -9.91 -2.06 11.86
CA TRP A 44 -9.05 -1.64 10.77
C TRP A 44 -9.34 -0.21 10.35
N GLU A 45 -8.29 0.59 10.24
CA GLU A 45 -8.37 2.00 9.84
C GLU A 45 -7.25 2.37 8.88
N GLU A 46 -7.45 3.46 8.15
CA GLU A 46 -6.42 4.01 7.27
C GLU A 46 -5.20 4.44 8.08
N CYS A 47 -4.01 4.10 7.63
CA CYS A 47 -2.77 4.59 8.21
C CYS A 47 -2.70 6.12 8.12
N GLY A 48 -2.07 6.75 9.09
CA GLY A 48 -1.69 8.16 9.01
C GLY A 48 -0.56 8.39 8.00
N ALA A 49 -0.18 9.64 7.81
CA ALA A 49 0.96 10.01 6.96
C ALA A 49 2.25 9.37 7.50
N ALA A 50 3.12 8.94 6.57
CA ALA A 50 4.38 8.26 6.89
C ALA A 50 4.18 7.13 7.92
N PRO A 51 3.38 6.10 7.60
CA PRO A 51 2.98 5.08 8.58
C PRO A 51 4.17 4.31 9.10
N ALA A 52 4.27 4.19 10.43
CA ALA A 52 5.29 3.37 11.06
C ALA A 52 5.06 1.87 10.83
N LEU A 53 3.79 1.46 10.81
CA LEU A 53 3.38 0.07 10.60
C LEU A 53 2.25 -0.01 9.58
N VAL A 54 2.27 -1.07 8.77
CA VAL A 54 1.22 -1.39 7.81
C VAL A 54 0.82 -2.85 8.00
N GLY A 55 -0.47 -3.09 8.19
CA GLY A 55 -1.02 -4.44 8.36
C GLY A 55 -1.65 -5.02 7.09
N GLY A 56 -2.11 -4.15 6.19
CA GLY A 56 -2.74 -4.55 4.95
C GLY A 56 -2.94 -3.39 3.99
N PHE A 57 -3.36 -3.71 2.76
CA PHE A 57 -3.83 -2.73 1.79
C PHE A 57 -5.28 -3.03 1.43
N ALA A 58 -6.12 -2.01 1.46
CA ALA A 58 -7.56 -2.16 1.22
C ALA A 58 -7.86 -2.71 -0.18
N VAL A 59 -8.75 -3.70 -0.24
CA VAL A 59 -9.27 -4.25 -1.52
C VAL A 59 -10.36 -3.36 -2.08
N ASN A 60 -11.17 -2.77 -1.22
CA ASN A 60 -12.31 -1.92 -1.58
C ASN A 60 -12.30 -0.62 -0.78
N ASP A 61 -13.14 0.32 -1.21
CA ASP A 61 -13.30 1.59 -0.51
C ASP A 61 -13.92 1.39 0.87
N ALA A 62 -13.62 2.31 1.78
CA ALA A 62 -14.25 2.35 3.09
C ALA A 62 -15.77 2.58 2.99
N HIS A 63 -16.49 2.09 3.98
CA HIS A 63 -17.94 2.15 4.01
C HIS A 63 -18.50 3.39 4.70
N ASN A 64 -17.64 4.16 5.37
CA ASN A 64 -18.03 5.35 6.14
C ASN A 64 -19.16 5.07 7.13
N ASN A 65 -19.09 3.97 7.84
CA ASN A 65 -20.09 3.62 8.85
C ASN A 65 -19.78 4.39 10.14
N ALA A 66 -20.80 4.97 10.75
CA ALA A 66 -20.64 5.74 11.98
C ALA A 66 -20.30 4.87 13.21
N VAL A 67 -20.51 3.57 13.11
CA VAL A 67 -20.29 2.61 14.21
C VAL A 67 -19.10 1.73 13.88
N ALA A 68 -18.11 1.67 14.78
CA ALA A 68 -16.99 0.76 14.63
C ALA A 68 -17.48 -0.69 14.61
N GLY A 69 -17.02 -1.46 13.62
CA GLY A 69 -17.46 -2.82 13.40
C GLY A 69 -18.80 -2.94 12.69
N GLY A 70 -19.45 -1.82 12.35
CA GLY A 70 -20.69 -1.82 11.57
C GLY A 70 -20.52 -2.23 10.11
N ALA A 71 -19.28 -2.21 9.62
CA ALA A 71 -18.92 -2.68 8.29
C ALA A 71 -17.69 -3.58 8.37
N THR A 72 -17.50 -4.40 7.34
CA THR A 72 -16.33 -5.28 7.17
C THR A 72 -15.51 -4.80 5.99
N ILE A 73 -14.21 -4.66 6.19
CA ILE A 73 -13.27 -4.32 5.13
C ILE A 73 -12.50 -5.57 4.68
N GLN A 74 -12.32 -5.72 3.38
CA GLN A 74 -11.41 -6.69 2.80
C GLN A 74 -10.06 -6.04 2.55
N TYR A 75 -8.99 -6.75 2.84
CA TYR A 75 -7.64 -6.25 2.64
C TYR A 75 -6.69 -7.36 2.20
N HIS A 76 -5.66 -6.96 1.47
CA HIS A 76 -4.52 -7.82 1.19
C HIS A 76 -3.57 -7.78 2.39
N MET A 77 -3.30 -8.92 2.99
CA MET A 77 -2.41 -9.00 4.15
C MET A 77 -0.97 -8.64 3.78
N VAL A 78 -0.36 -7.80 4.60
CA VAL A 78 1.07 -7.50 4.50
C VAL A 78 1.86 -8.49 5.34
N ARG A 79 2.80 -9.17 4.72
CA ARG A 79 3.76 -10.08 5.36
C ARG A 79 5.12 -9.93 4.71
N ALA A 80 6.16 -10.39 5.38
CA ALA A 80 7.51 -10.41 4.82
C ALA A 80 7.54 -11.16 3.49
N GLY A 81 8.14 -10.56 2.47
CA GLY A 81 8.29 -11.15 1.14
C GLY A 81 7.05 -11.09 0.24
N VAL A 82 5.93 -10.57 0.72
CA VAL A 82 4.72 -10.39 -0.10
C VAL A 82 4.88 -9.16 -0.98
N GLU A 83 4.62 -9.34 -2.27
CA GLU A 83 4.81 -8.33 -3.30
C GLU A 83 3.50 -7.64 -3.68
N PHE A 84 3.61 -6.32 -3.88
CA PHE A 84 2.51 -5.46 -4.33
C PHE A 84 2.96 -4.65 -5.53
N ASP A 85 2.00 -4.19 -6.32
CA ASP A 85 2.20 -3.19 -7.37
C ASP A 85 1.71 -1.83 -6.89
N GLY A 86 2.45 -0.78 -7.20
CA GLY A 86 2.05 0.58 -6.92
C GLY A 86 2.74 1.58 -7.84
N VAL A 87 2.17 2.76 -7.97
CA VAL A 87 2.76 3.83 -8.77
C VAL A 87 3.80 4.56 -7.95
N LEU A 88 5.03 4.65 -8.50
CA LEU A 88 6.10 5.46 -7.94
C LEU A 88 6.04 6.86 -8.53
N LEU A 89 5.89 7.87 -7.68
CA LEU A 89 5.89 9.29 -8.09
C LEU A 89 7.32 9.78 -8.32
N ALA A 90 7.93 9.33 -9.38
CA ALA A 90 9.30 9.70 -9.78
C ALA A 90 9.58 9.21 -11.21
N THR A 91 10.70 9.64 -11.77
CA THR A 91 11.26 9.04 -12.99
C THR A 91 12.02 7.78 -12.60
N LEU A 92 11.73 6.66 -13.27
CA LEU A 92 12.37 5.38 -12.96
C LEU A 92 13.88 5.44 -13.29
N THR A 93 14.70 5.14 -12.30
CA THR A 93 16.15 5.02 -12.47
C THR A 93 16.62 3.62 -12.06
N GLN A 94 17.76 3.22 -12.56
CA GLN A 94 18.34 1.92 -12.23
C GLN A 94 18.60 1.76 -10.73
N THR A 95 18.97 2.86 -10.05
CA THR A 95 19.28 2.85 -8.62
C THR A 95 18.06 2.66 -7.72
N MET A 96 16.85 2.89 -8.22
CA MET A 96 15.62 2.70 -7.44
C MET A 96 15.31 1.25 -7.11
N LEU A 97 15.87 0.31 -7.86
CA LEU A 97 15.78 -1.10 -7.52
C LEU A 97 16.60 -1.37 -6.26
N GLY A 98 15.93 -1.86 -5.22
CA GLY A 98 16.55 -2.08 -3.92
C GLY A 98 16.54 -0.88 -3.00
N GLU A 99 16.01 0.27 -3.43
CA GLU A 99 15.83 1.44 -2.57
C GLU A 99 14.54 1.35 -1.76
N GLU A 100 14.57 1.94 -0.58
CA GLU A 100 13.41 2.15 0.25
C GLU A 100 12.73 3.47 -0.13
N VAL A 101 11.40 3.45 -0.15
CA VAL A 101 10.56 4.60 -0.52
C VAL A 101 9.40 4.72 0.47
N GLY A 102 8.81 5.91 0.56
CA GLY A 102 7.67 6.18 1.44
C GLY A 102 6.33 5.90 0.77
N LEU A 103 5.30 5.76 1.61
CA LEU A 103 3.90 5.75 1.22
C LEU A 103 3.33 7.17 1.37
N VAL A 104 2.68 7.69 0.34
CA VAL A 104 2.10 9.02 0.33
C VAL A 104 0.66 8.98 -0.20
N LYS A 105 -0.23 9.75 0.44
CA LYS A 105 -1.60 9.91 -0.01
C LYS A 105 -1.69 11.14 -0.91
N GLY A 106 -2.16 10.94 -2.14
CA GLY A 106 -2.38 12.02 -3.09
C GLY A 106 -3.63 12.85 -2.76
N GLY A 107 -3.75 14.01 -3.40
CA GLY A 107 -4.93 14.86 -3.27
C GLY A 107 -6.22 14.22 -3.80
N ASP A 108 -6.10 13.19 -4.63
CA ASP A 108 -7.22 12.37 -5.12
C ASP A 108 -7.68 11.29 -4.12
N GLY A 109 -7.03 11.19 -2.96
CA GLY A 109 -7.30 10.17 -1.95
C GLY A 109 -6.67 8.81 -2.22
N ILE A 110 -5.91 8.66 -3.30
CA ILE A 110 -5.22 7.43 -3.67
C ILE A 110 -3.79 7.46 -3.11
N TRP A 111 -3.31 6.32 -2.66
CA TRP A 111 -1.96 6.18 -2.12
C TRP A 111 -0.97 5.77 -3.21
N TYR A 112 0.21 6.33 -3.12
CA TYR A 112 1.33 6.15 -4.04
C TYR A 112 2.61 5.88 -3.28
N LEU A 113 3.65 5.46 -4.00
CA LEU A 113 5.02 5.40 -3.51
C LEU A 113 5.73 6.70 -3.88
N SER A 114 6.57 7.22 -2.98
CA SER A 114 7.35 8.42 -3.24
C SER A 114 8.79 8.25 -2.79
N ALA A 115 9.71 8.53 -3.71
CA ALA A 115 11.14 8.55 -3.39
C ALA A 115 11.57 9.84 -2.66
N ALA A 116 10.72 10.88 -2.71
CA ALA A 116 11.04 12.20 -2.14
C ALA A 116 10.53 12.37 -0.71
N ASP A 117 9.58 11.55 -0.26
CA ASP A 117 9.01 11.67 1.08
C ASP A 117 9.83 10.96 2.14
N ALA A 118 9.79 11.54 3.33
CA ALA A 118 10.40 10.93 4.50
C ALA A 118 9.64 9.65 4.88
N GLY A 119 10.38 8.60 5.08
CA GLY A 119 9.87 7.29 5.46
C GLY A 119 10.29 6.24 4.46
N ASP A 120 10.70 5.12 4.99
CA ASP A 120 11.28 4.02 4.24
C ASP A 120 10.41 2.78 4.44
N GLN A 121 9.08 2.95 4.29
CA GLN A 121 8.11 1.90 4.57
C GLN A 121 8.15 0.75 3.57
N CYS A 122 8.60 1.02 2.35
CA CYS A 122 8.54 0.07 1.25
C CYS A 122 9.89 -0.09 0.58
N LEU A 123 10.18 -1.32 0.15
CA LEU A 123 11.36 -1.67 -0.62
C LEU A 123 10.93 -1.93 -2.07
N VAL A 124 11.49 -1.18 -3.02
CA VAL A 124 11.24 -1.41 -4.45
C VAL A 124 12.02 -2.64 -4.90
N THR A 125 11.32 -3.66 -5.38
CA THR A 125 11.92 -4.94 -5.79
C THR A 125 12.01 -5.12 -7.30
N GLY A 126 11.21 -4.37 -8.06
CA GLY A 126 11.19 -4.46 -9.51
C GLY A 126 10.28 -3.43 -10.13
N TYR A 127 10.05 -3.54 -11.42
CA TYR A 127 9.08 -2.74 -12.13
C TYR A 127 8.38 -3.57 -13.22
N ASN A 128 7.15 -3.16 -13.53
CA ASN A 128 6.36 -3.83 -14.56
C ASN A 128 7.05 -3.72 -15.92
N SER A 129 7.03 -4.79 -16.71
CA SER A 129 7.68 -4.88 -18.03
C SER A 129 7.20 -3.86 -19.06
N ARG A 130 6.09 -3.17 -18.81
CA ARG A 130 5.62 -2.06 -19.65
C ARG A 130 6.49 -0.83 -19.53
N TYR A 131 7.26 -0.72 -18.46
CA TYR A 131 8.07 0.43 -18.13
C TYR A 131 9.54 0.13 -18.38
N LYS A 132 10.31 1.17 -18.57
CA LYS A 132 11.75 1.11 -18.75
C LYS A 132 12.40 2.24 -17.98
N ILE A 133 13.70 2.16 -17.80
CA ILE A 133 14.46 3.25 -17.20
C ILE A 133 14.17 4.55 -17.96
N GLY A 134 13.85 5.62 -17.21
CA GLY A 134 13.41 6.89 -17.75
C GLY A 134 11.88 7.09 -17.80
N SER A 135 11.09 6.04 -17.57
CA SER A 135 9.63 6.18 -17.47
C SER A 135 9.24 7.08 -16.30
N VAL A 136 8.24 7.94 -16.50
CA VAL A 136 7.71 8.83 -15.46
C VAL A 136 6.51 8.15 -14.80
N ASN A 137 6.50 8.17 -13.47
CA ASN A 137 5.44 7.57 -12.65
C ASN A 137 5.13 6.12 -13.03
N PRO A 138 6.14 5.23 -13.04
CA PRO A 138 5.95 3.84 -13.42
C PRO A 138 5.19 3.07 -12.35
N VAL A 139 4.56 1.97 -12.76
CA VAL A 139 4.14 0.94 -11.81
C VAL A 139 5.36 0.13 -11.42
N VAL A 140 5.67 0.11 -10.14
CA VAL A 140 6.76 -0.69 -9.58
C VAL A 140 6.23 -1.81 -8.71
N GLU A 141 7.04 -2.83 -8.55
CA GLU A 141 6.82 -3.93 -7.62
C GLU A 141 7.53 -3.58 -6.32
N PHE A 142 6.85 -3.79 -5.21
CA PHE A 142 7.43 -3.46 -3.90
C PHE A 142 6.97 -4.42 -2.81
N GLN A 143 7.74 -4.44 -1.73
CA GLN A 143 7.40 -5.10 -0.49
C GLN A 143 7.35 -4.05 0.62
N VAL A 144 6.53 -4.26 1.64
CA VAL A 144 6.63 -3.46 2.86
C VAL A 144 7.89 -3.90 3.60
N ALA A 145 8.72 -2.93 4.00
CA ALA A 145 9.93 -3.21 4.75
C ALA A 145 9.62 -3.95 6.05
N SER A 146 10.42 -4.92 6.42
CA SER A 146 10.12 -5.81 7.57
C SER A 146 9.90 -5.06 8.88
N ALA A 147 10.60 -3.94 9.09
CA ALA A 147 10.43 -3.08 10.27
C ALA A 147 9.09 -2.33 10.30
N ASN A 148 8.39 -2.27 9.18
CA ASN A 148 7.13 -1.53 9.00
C ASN A 148 5.92 -2.45 8.85
N ILE A 149 6.06 -3.74 9.07
CA ILE A 149 4.96 -4.71 9.02
C ILE A 149 4.31 -4.78 10.40
N GLN A 150 3.00 -4.55 10.44
CA GLN A 150 2.22 -4.86 11.62
C GLN A 150 2.03 -6.37 11.72
N GLU A 151 2.63 -6.99 12.70
CA GLU A 151 2.39 -8.40 13.01
C GLU A 151 1.03 -8.55 13.71
N LEU A 152 0.25 -9.48 13.23
CA LEU A 152 -1.11 -9.73 13.71
C LEU A 152 -1.20 -11.08 14.41
#